data_a4c5e86e29f61115e385e33ff26077f2
#
_entry.id   a4c5e86e29f61115e385e33ff26077f2
#
_cell.length_a   1.000
_cell.length_b   1.000
_cell.length_c   1.000
_cell.angle_alpha   90.00
_cell.angle_beta   90.00
_cell.angle_gamma   90.00
#
_symmetry.space_group_name_H-M   'P 1'
#
loop_
_entity.id
_entity.type
_entity.pdbx_description
1 polymer ?
#
loop_
_entity_poly.entity_id
_entity_poly.type
_entity_poly.pdbx_seq_one_letter_code
_entity_poly.pdbx_strand_id
1 'polypeptide(L)'
;GFRGSSNRNPLWVVANLSRDATMEELIPWKDGNGKPFNLNGGFTNPYWLLYELPNHDTKHWFMGNITLNYRILNYLNFRLRIATDLQTARGWEYTNMYSQFDTDGQFKEFSQMAQNNNIEAMLNFNKRFKKDWNLTASMGYSWQHRRNERTNLTVGTTSQPDMPSLANNGAILTGNDSYDGKEKVSVFA
;
A
#
# COMPACT_ATOMS: atom_id res chain seq x y z
N GLY A 1 -4.03 9.02 -1.46
CA GLY A 1 -4.60 9.07 -2.80
C GLY A 1 -6.01 8.49 -2.83
N PHE A 2 -6.88 9.07 -3.65
CA PHE A 2 -8.26 8.62 -3.80
C PHE A 2 -8.29 7.18 -4.32
N ARG A 3 -8.60 6.23 -3.45
CA ARG A 3 -8.78 4.83 -3.79
C ARG A 3 -10.27 4.53 -3.75
N GLY A 4 -10.81 3.94 -4.79
CA GLY A 4 -12.19 3.51 -4.79
C GLY A 4 -12.82 3.51 -6.17
N SER A 5 -14.13 3.26 -6.20
CA SER A 5 -14.95 3.38 -7.39
C SER A 5 -14.82 4.79 -7.97
N SER A 6 -15.07 4.92 -9.24
CA SER A 6 -15.06 6.20 -9.96
C SER A 6 -15.83 7.31 -9.23
N ASN A 7 -16.95 6.99 -8.58
CA ASN A 7 -17.79 7.95 -7.85
C ASN A 7 -17.18 8.47 -6.54
N ARG A 8 -16.12 7.83 -6.02
CA ARG A 8 -15.37 8.31 -4.85
C ARG A 8 -14.13 9.14 -5.22
N ASN A 9 -13.87 9.31 -6.51
CA ASN A 9 -12.74 10.10 -6.99
C ASN A 9 -13.24 11.47 -7.46
N PRO A 10 -12.92 12.58 -6.75
CA PRO A 10 -13.39 13.91 -7.11
C PRO A 10 -12.96 14.35 -8.51
N LEU A 11 -11.76 13.96 -8.97
CA LEU A 11 -11.30 14.28 -10.32
C LEU A 11 -12.13 13.55 -11.39
N TRP A 12 -12.50 12.30 -11.12
CA TRP A 12 -13.38 11.56 -12.03
C TRP A 12 -14.77 12.18 -12.08
N VAL A 13 -15.32 12.59 -10.94
CA VAL A 13 -16.62 13.27 -10.87
C VAL A 13 -16.57 14.57 -11.69
N VAL A 14 -15.56 15.41 -11.47
CA VAL A 14 -15.39 16.67 -12.20
C VAL A 14 -15.30 16.43 -13.72
N ALA A 15 -14.56 15.38 -14.14
CA ALA A 15 -14.40 15.03 -15.54
C ALA A 15 -15.71 14.56 -16.21
N ASN A 16 -16.68 14.09 -15.42
CA ASN A 16 -17.97 13.58 -15.90
C ASN A 16 -19.17 14.51 -15.57
N LEU A 17 -18.90 15.68 -15.01
CA LEU A 17 -19.94 16.69 -14.80
C LEU A 17 -20.52 17.18 -16.14
N SER A 18 -21.78 17.58 -16.11
CA SER A 18 -22.38 18.29 -17.24
C SER A 18 -21.59 19.55 -17.56
N ARG A 19 -21.50 19.88 -18.85
CA ARG A 19 -20.81 21.11 -19.31
C ARG A 19 -21.44 22.39 -18.76
N ASP A 20 -22.69 22.31 -18.34
CA ASP A 20 -23.44 23.43 -17.79
C ASP A 20 -23.17 23.65 -16.30
N ALA A 21 -22.52 22.68 -15.63
CA ALA A 21 -22.19 22.78 -14.21
C ALA A 21 -21.06 23.77 -14.00
N THR A 22 -21.33 24.82 -13.23
CA THR A 22 -20.32 25.78 -12.84
C THR A 22 -19.69 25.41 -11.49
N MET A 23 -18.44 25.80 -11.26
CA MET A 23 -17.79 25.56 -9.97
C MET A 23 -18.47 26.31 -8.83
N GLU A 24 -19.15 27.40 -9.10
CA GLU A 24 -19.91 28.19 -8.13
C GLU A 24 -21.15 27.46 -7.63
N GLU A 25 -21.81 26.67 -8.46
CA GLU A 25 -22.95 25.83 -8.10
C GLU A 25 -22.56 24.65 -7.21
N LEU A 26 -21.26 24.30 -7.17
CA LEU A 26 -20.71 23.24 -6.31
C LEU A 26 -20.45 23.71 -4.88
N ILE A 27 -20.47 25.01 -4.67
CA ILE A 27 -20.30 25.66 -3.35
C ILE A 27 -21.66 26.27 -2.95
N PRO A 28 -22.30 25.85 -1.87
CA PRO A 28 -21.87 25.01 -0.75
C PRO A 28 -21.99 23.51 -1.05
N TRP A 29 -21.07 22.68 -0.53
CA TRP A 29 -21.09 21.23 -0.72
C TRP A 29 -22.03 20.50 0.27
N LYS A 30 -22.48 21.15 1.31
CA LYS A 30 -23.44 20.63 2.29
C LYS A 30 -24.53 21.67 2.61
N ASP A 31 -25.71 21.17 2.92
CA ASP A 31 -26.84 21.98 3.36
C ASP A 31 -26.71 22.41 4.83
N GLY A 32 -27.67 23.19 5.32
CA GLY A 32 -27.72 23.66 6.72
C GLY A 32 -27.85 22.53 7.75
N ASN A 33 -28.19 21.32 7.33
CA ASN A 33 -28.29 20.12 8.18
C ASN A 33 -27.03 19.21 8.07
N GLY A 34 -26.02 19.64 7.37
CA GLY A 34 -24.77 18.87 7.17
C GLY A 34 -24.89 17.76 6.13
N LYS A 35 -25.96 17.68 5.34
CA LYS A 35 -26.14 16.69 4.29
C LYS A 35 -25.48 17.13 2.98
N PRO A 36 -25.02 16.18 2.12
CA PRO A 36 -24.40 16.52 0.85
C PRO A 36 -25.37 17.26 -0.07
N PHE A 37 -24.91 18.36 -0.63
CA PHE A 37 -25.58 19.02 -1.72
C PHE A 37 -25.20 18.33 -3.04
N ASN A 38 -26.03 17.38 -3.47
CA ASN A 38 -25.78 16.59 -4.65
C ASN A 38 -26.24 17.31 -5.92
N LEU A 39 -25.50 17.13 -6.99
CA LEU A 39 -25.84 17.64 -8.30
C LEU A 39 -26.94 16.82 -8.96
N ASN A 40 -27.67 17.46 -9.86
CA ASN A 40 -28.57 16.75 -10.76
C ASN A 40 -27.81 15.68 -11.54
N GLY A 41 -28.39 14.45 -11.60
CA GLY A 41 -27.74 13.33 -12.28
C GLY A 41 -27.10 12.29 -11.34
N GLY A 42 -27.23 12.42 -10.02
CA GLY A 42 -26.80 11.40 -9.07
C GLY A 42 -25.29 11.38 -8.75
N PHE A 43 -24.56 12.40 -9.18
CA PHE A 43 -23.17 12.57 -8.80
C PHE A 43 -23.06 13.24 -7.44
N THR A 44 -22.18 12.68 -6.59
CA THR A 44 -21.80 13.35 -5.35
C THR A 44 -21.00 14.60 -5.66
N ASN A 45 -21.28 15.67 -4.94
CA ASN A 45 -20.52 16.91 -5.05
C ASN A 45 -19.01 16.64 -4.83
N PRO A 46 -18.10 17.05 -5.74
CA PRO A 46 -16.67 16.80 -5.60
C PRO A 46 -16.06 17.45 -4.36
N TYR A 47 -16.57 18.57 -3.88
CA TYR A 47 -16.14 19.18 -2.61
C TYR A 47 -16.54 18.34 -1.40
N TRP A 48 -17.72 17.70 -1.43
CA TRP A 48 -18.09 16.71 -0.41
C TRP A 48 -17.05 15.58 -0.35
N LEU A 49 -16.63 15.05 -1.50
CA LEU A 49 -15.62 13.99 -1.55
C LEU A 49 -14.27 14.43 -1.00
N LEU A 50 -13.92 15.70 -1.16
CA LEU A 50 -12.66 16.26 -0.68
C LEU A 50 -12.66 16.53 0.83
N TYR A 51 -13.75 17.08 1.35
CA TYR A 51 -13.79 17.59 2.72
C TYR A 51 -14.44 16.64 3.71
N GLU A 52 -15.41 15.84 3.27
CA GLU A 52 -16.17 14.97 4.14
C GLU A 52 -15.75 13.48 4.07
N LEU A 53 -14.88 13.13 3.11
CA LEU A 53 -14.27 11.82 3.00
C LEU A 53 -12.72 11.91 3.05
N PRO A 54 -12.16 12.55 4.06
CA PRO A 54 -10.72 12.69 4.15
C PRO A 54 -10.04 11.33 4.38
N ASN A 55 -8.89 11.16 3.79
CA ASN A 55 -8.01 10.04 4.04
C ASN A 55 -6.57 10.51 4.20
N HIS A 56 -5.84 9.82 5.03
CA HIS A 56 -4.45 10.11 5.27
C HIS A 56 -3.65 8.82 5.31
N ASP A 57 -2.56 8.76 4.55
CA ASP A 57 -1.62 7.66 4.62
C ASP A 57 -0.17 8.15 4.61
N THR A 58 0.63 7.50 5.42
CA THR A 58 2.09 7.71 5.47
C THR A 58 2.78 6.40 5.15
N LYS A 59 3.71 6.44 4.23
CA LYS A 59 4.50 5.28 3.81
C LYS A 59 5.97 5.57 4.03
N HIS A 60 6.65 4.60 4.62
CA HIS A 60 8.09 4.58 4.70
C HIS A 60 8.60 3.37 3.94
N TRP A 61 9.63 3.59 3.16
CA TRP A 61 10.26 2.54 2.39
C TRP A 61 11.76 2.60 2.59
N PHE A 62 12.29 1.49 3.03
CA PHE A 62 13.72 1.27 3.18
C PHE A 62 14.14 0.09 2.31
N MET A 63 15.14 0.30 1.45
CA MET A 63 15.73 -0.74 0.63
C MET A 63 17.25 -0.64 0.72
N GLY A 64 17.87 -1.78 0.97
CA GLY A 64 19.32 -1.85 1.07
C GLY A 64 19.88 -3.20 0.63
N ASN A 65 21.11 -3.20 0.15
CA ASN A 65 21.84 -4.43 -0.11
C ASN A 65 23.33 -4.25 0.15
N ILE A 66 23.95 -5.36 0.53
CA ILE A 66 25.40 -5.47 0.69
C ILE A 66 25.87 -6.65 -0.18
N THR A 67 26.92 -6.45 -0.94
CA THR A 67 27.53 -7.50 -1.77
C THR A 67 28.99 -7.62 -1.42
N LEU A 68 29.39 -8.82 -1.01
CA LEU A 68 30.77 -9.21 -0.80
C LEU A 68 31.24 -10.06 -1.99
N ASN A 69 32.31 -9.65 -2.65
CA ASN A 69 32.99 -10.45 -3.65
C ASN A 69 34.36 -10.83 -3.10
N TYR A 70 34.62 -12.11 -2.98
CA TYR A 70 35.87 -12.63 -2.44
C TYR A 70 36.53 -13.59 -3.44
N ARG A 71 37.76 -13.27 -3.85
CA ARG A 71 38.57 -14.15 -4.69
C ARG A 71 39.32 -15.13 -3.82
N ILE A 72 38.82 -16.37 -3.76
CA ILE A 72 39.44 -17.44 -3.00
C ILE A 72 40.76 -17.89 -3.67
N LEU A 73 40.67 -18.08 -4.99
CA LEU A 73 41.81 -18.44 -5.87
C LEU A 73 41.68 -17.69 -7.19
N ASN A 74 42.73 -17.66 -8.01
CA ASN A 74 42.68 -16.98 -9.32
C ASN A 74 41.59 -17.52 -10.26
N TYR A 75 41.08 -18.70 -10.00
CA TYR A 75 40.07 -19.39 -10.78
C TYR A 75 38.79 -19.68 -9.97
N LEU A 76 38.69 -19.21 -8.69
CA LEU A 76 37.57 -19.47 -7.81
C LEU A 76 37.15 -18.19 -7.10
N ASN A 77 35.95 -17.74 -7.39
CA ASN A 77 35.36 -16.53 -6.83
C ASN A 77 34.08 -16.87 -6.04
N PHE A 78 33.94 -16.28 -4.87
CA PHE A 78 32.75 -16.34 -4.05
C PHE A 78 32.07 -14.98 -4.04
N ARG A 79 30.74 -14.98 -4.20
CA ARG A 79 29.89 -13.79 -4.04
C ARG A 79 28.82 -14.09 -3.01
N LEU A 80 28.68 -13.19 -2.05
CA LEU A 80 27.57 -13.17 -1.11
C LEU A 80 26.83 -11.85 -1.27
N ARG A 81 25.52 -11.90 -1.47
CA ARG A 81 24.64 -10.74 -1.49
C ARG A 81 23.55 -10.90 -0.43
N ILE A 82 23.38 -9.89 0.40
CA ILE A 82 22.30 -9.79 1.37
C ILE A 82 21.52 -8.54 1.00
N ALA A 83 20.20 -8.67 0.81
CA ALA A 83 19.31 -7.58 0.47
C ALA A 83 18.08 -7.60 1.38
N THR A 84 17.60 -6.42 1.73
CA THR A 84 16.35 -6.23 2.46
C THR A 84 15.52 -5.12 1.82
N ASP A 85 14.22 -5.32 1.79
CA ASP A 85 13.22 -4.36 1.37
C ASP A 85 12.14 -4.33 2.45
N LEU A 86 11.97 -3.20 3.10
CA LEU A 86 11.00 -2.97 4.17
C LEU A 86 10.10 -1.80 3.81
N GLN A 87 8.81 -2.08 3.73
CA GLN A 87 7.77 -1.08 3.54
C GLN A 87 6.85 -1.07 4.75
N THR A 88 6.60 0.09 5.29
CA THR A 88 5.56 0.31 6.30
C THR A 88 4.58 1.36 5.80
N ALA A 89 3.31 1.13 6.02
CA ALA A 89 2.25 2.06 5.70
C ALA A 89 1.29 2.15 6.90
N ARG A 90 0.94 3.36 7.28
CA ARG A 90 -0.09 3.64 8.28
C ARG A 90 -0.99 4.72 7.77
N GLY A 91 -2.26 4.62 8.05
CA GLY A 91 -3.20 5.63 7.62
C GLY A 91 -4.58 5.39 8.17
N TRP A 92 -5.46 6.31 7.83
CA TRP A 92 -6.87 6.24 8.15
C TRP A 92 -7.72 6.77 7.00
N GLU A 93 -8.96 6.30 6.95
CA GLU A 93 -9.99 6.71 6.02
C GLU A 93 -11.25 7.04 6.82
N TYR A 94 -11.85 8.17 6.53
CA TYR A 94 -13.11 8.60 7.13
C TYR A 94 -14.17 8.76 6.05
N THR A 95 -15.37 8.31 6.34
CA THR A 95 -16.57 8.57 5.56
C THR A 95 -17.57 9.22 6.49
N ASN A 96 -17.92 10.47 6.22
CA ASN A 96 -18.88 11.19 7.02
C ASN A 96 -20.28 10.54 6.93
N MET A 97 -21.02 10.59 8.02
CA MET A 97 -22.44 10.24 7.99
C MET A 97 -23.16 11.13 6.98
N TYR A 98 -24.26 10.67 6.45
CA TYR A 98 -25.00 11.25 5.33
C TYR A 98 -24.32 11.07 3.95
N SER A 99 -23.16 10.43 3.90
CA SER A 99 -22.56 10.07 2.61
C SER A 99 -23.42 9.05 1.87
N GLN A 100 -23.58 9.20 0.57
CA GLN A 100 -24.25 8.18 -0.25
C GLN A 100 -23.53 6.81 -0.26
N PHE A 101 -22.27 6.77 0.20
CA PHE A 101 -21.48 5.54 0.25
C PHE A 101 -21.62 4.80 1.58
N ASP A 102 -22.01 5.51 2.62
CA ASP A 102 -22.24 4.96 3.95
C ASP A 102 -22.99 6.01 4.77
N THR A 103 -24.30 5.80 4.95
CA THR A 103 -25.19 6.77 5.61
C THR A 103 -24.95 6.87 7.12
N ASP A 104 -24.32 5.86 7.71
CA ASP A 104 -24.04 5.78 9.14
C ASP A 104 -22.65 6.30 9.49
N GLY A 105 -21.86 6.62 8.46
CA GLY A 105 -20.48 7.02 8.62
C GLY A 105 -19.55 5.87 8.98
N GLN A 106 -18.28 6.02 8.66
CA GLN A 106 -17.28 4.99 8.92
C GLN A 106 -15.92 5.61 9.19
N PHE A 107 -15.19 5.06 10.14
CA PHE A 107 -13.78 5.36 10.33
C PHE A 107 -12.96 4.08 10.28
N LYS A 108 -11.91 4.10 9.48
CA LYS A 108 -10.96 2.98 9.34
C LYS A 108 -9.55 3.46 9.64
N GLU A 109 -8.85 2.70 10.44
CA GLU A 109 -7.42 2.85 10.64
C GLU A 109 -6.70 1.58 10.19
N PHE A 110 -5.56 1.73 9.53
CA PHE A 110 -4.77 0.59 9.09
C PHE A 110 -3.29 0.78 9.34
N SER A 111 -2.63 -0.33 9.65
CA SER A 111 -1.18 -0.46 9.69
C SER A 111 -0.77 -1.64 8.84
N GLN A 112 0.23 -1.46 8.00
CA GLN A 112 0.75 -2.51 7.14
C GLN A 112 2.27 -2.51 7.18
N MET A 113 2.85 -3.71 7.26
CA MET A 113 4.28 -3.95 7.09
C MET A 113 4.50 -5.02 6.02
N ALA A 114 5.36 -4.73 5.07
CA ALA A 114 5.82 -5.71 4.08
C ALA A 114 7.35 -5.75 4.14
N GLN A 115 7.90 -6.92 4.38
CA GLN A 115 9.34 -7.16 4.46
C GLN A 115 9.73 -8.27 3.51
N ASN A 116 10.80 -8.05 2.76
CA ASN A 116 11.40 -9.05 1.87
C ASN A 116 12.91 -9.08 2.12
N ASN A 117 13.39 -10.21 2.63
CA ASN A 117 14.81 -10.46 2.86
C ASN A 117 15.30 -11.48 1.84
N ASN A 118 16.45 -11.23 1.25
CA ASN A 118 17.07 -12.09 0.26
C ASN A 118 18.55 -12.30 0.58
N ILE A 119 18.98 -13.55 0.59
CA ILE A 119 20.40 -13.94 0.74
C ILE A 119 20.75 -14.80 -0.48
N GLU A 120 21.78 -14.39 -1.20
CA GLU A 120 22.31 -15.12 -2.36
C GLU A 120 23.79 -15.39 -2.15
N ALA A 121 24.18 -16.63 -2.22
CA ALA A 121 25.58 -17.05 -2.23
C ALA A 121 25.90 -17.76 -3.55
N MET A 122 26.98 -17.38 -4.19
CA MET A 122 27.40 -17.94 -5.47
C MET A 122 28.89 -18.25 -5.47
N LEU A 123 29.25 -19.44 -5.91
CA LEU A 123 30.60 -19.88 -6.12
C LEU A 123 30.83 -20.08 -7.62
N ASN A 124 31.78 -19.35 -8.17
CA ASN A 124 32.12 -19.43 -9.60
C ASN A 124 33.55 -19.98 -9.75
N PHE A 125 33.65 -21.04 -10.49
CA PHE A 125 34.91 -21.67 -10.89
C PHE A 125 35.15 -21.43 -12.38
N ASN A 126 36.34 -20.92 -12.75
CA ASN A 126 36.73 -20.73 -14.13
C ASN A 126 38.24 -21.01 -14.24
N LYS A 127 38.59 -22.14 -14.81
CA LYS A 127 39.98 -22.54 -14.95
C LYS A 127 40.30 -23.06 -16.36
N ARG A 128 41.35 -22.52 -16.95
CA ARG A 128 41.91 -23.04 -18.20
C ARG A 128 42.93 -24.14 -17.89
N PHE A 129 42.69 -25.29 -18.46
CA PHE A 129 43.56 -26.45 -18.39
C PHE A 129 44.25 -26.60 -19.75
N LYS A 130 45.56 -26.43 -19.80
CA LYS A 130 46.35 -26.42 -21.03
C LYS A 130 45.84 -25.37 -22.04
N LYS A 131 46.26 -25.44 -23.30
CA LYS A 131 45.86 -24.41 -24.30
C LYS A 131 44.41 -24.53 -24.79
N ASP A 132 43.81 -25.71 -24.68
CA ASP A 132 42.58 -26.05 -25.42
C ASP A 132 41.33 -26.30 -24.53
N TRP A 133 41.48 -26.35 -23.21
CA TRP A 133 40.38 -26.68 -22.32
C TRP A 133 40.12 -25.56 -21.34
N ASN A 134 38.87 -25.05 -21.35
CA ASN A 134 38.40 -24.12 -20.35
C ASN A 134 37.17 -24.72 -19.64
N LEU A 135 37.26 -24.89 -18.32
CA LEU A 135 36.16 -25.37 -17.50
C LEU A 135 35.59 -24.21 -16.71
N THR A 136 34.30 -23.95 -16.92
CA THR A 136 33.52 -22.99 -16.15
C THR A 136 32.38 -23.72 -15.45
N ALA A 137 32.26 -23.55 -14.15
CA ALA A 137 31.19 -24.10 -13.34
C ALA A 137 30.72 -23.04 -12.32
N SER A 138 29.43 -23.02 -12.04
CA SER A 138 28.84 -22.11 -11.05
C SER A 138 27.91 -22.91 -10.16
N MET A 139 27.92 -22.63 -8.85
CA MET A 139 27.01 -23.18 -7.89
C MET A 139 26.43 -22.03 -7.07
N GLY A 140 25.13 -22.04 -6.84
CA GLY A 140 24.46 -20.98 -6.13
C GLY A 140 23.43 -21.49 -5.13
N TYR A 141 23.25 -20.68 -4.10
CA TYR A 141 22.22 -20.82 -3.09
C TYR A 141 21.46 -19.50 -2.96
N SER A 142 20.15 -19.55 -2.92
CA SER A 142 19.28 -18.40 -2.69
C SER A 142 18.26 -18.75 -1.63
N TRP A 143 18.16 -17.86 -0.63
CA TRP A 143 17.12 -17.88 0.39
C TRP A 143 16.36 -16.57 0.36
N GLN A 144 15.05 -16.66 0.31
CA GLN A 144 14.14 -15.52 0.32
C GLN A 144 13.08 -15.72 1.40
N HIS A 145 12.92 -14.71 2.24
CA HIS A 145 11.86 -14.66 3.25
C HIS A 145 11.00 -13.41 3.03
N ARG A 146 9.71 -13.63 2.80
CA ARG A 146 8.72 -12.58 2.66
C ARG A 146 7.74 -12.63 3.82
N ARG A 147 7.48 -11.47 4.40
CA ARG A 147 6.51 -11.28 5.49
C ARG A 147 5.63 -10.08 5.17
N ASN A 148 4.32 -10.29 5.18
CA ASN A 148 3.33 -9.22 5.07
C ASN A 148 2.43 -9.29 6.29
N GLU A 149 2.26 -8.16 6.95
CA GLU A 149 1.35 -7.99 8.08
C GLU A 149 0.44 -6.82 7.81
N ARG A 150 -0.82 -6.96 8.14
CA ARG A 150 -1.79 -5.89 8.03
C ARG A 150 -2.80 -5.98 9.15
N THR A 151 -2.94 -4.89 9.89
CA THR A 151 -3.97 -4.67 10.90
C THR A 151 -4.92 -3.61 10.38
N ASN A 152 -6.22 -3.87 10.47
CA ASN A 152 -7.27 -2.92 10.16
C ASN A 152 -8.21 -2.83 11.36
N LEU A 153 -8.54 -1.61 11.77
CA LEU A 153 -9.56 -1.30 12.74
C LEU A 153 -10.65 -0.48 12.06
N THR A 154 -11.88 -0.88 12.23
CA THR A 154 -13.02 -0.22 11.58
C THR A 154 -14.11 0.07 12.60
N VAL A 155 -14.50 1.32 12.68
CA VAL A 155 -15.75 1.75 13.32
C VAL A 155 -16.81 1.77 12.23
N GLY A 156 -17.85 0.94 12.38
CA GLY A 156 -18.88 0.77 11.36
C GLY A 156 -19.98 1.83 11.39
N THR A 157 -20.15 2.50 12.54
CA THR A 157 -21.14 3.57 12.72
C THR A 157 -20.53 4.67 13.57
N THR A 158 -20.56 5.90 13.09
CA THR A 158 -20.07 7.05 13.85
C THR A 158 -21.19 7.70 14.65
N SER A 159 -20.88 8.15 15.86
CA SER A 159 -21.88 8.82 16.76
C SER A 159 -22.07 10.28 16.40
N GLN A 160 -21.06 10.93 15.88
CA GLN A 160 -21.04 12.35 15.57
C GLN A 160 -20.45 12.62 14.20
N PRO A 161 -21.02 13.56 13.42
CA PRO A 161 -20.42 14.00 12.17
C PRO A 161 -19.10 14.75 12.44
N ASP A 162 -18.27 14.87 11.41
CA ASP A 162 -17.05 15.68 11.43
C ASP A 162 -16.00 15.28 12.49
N MET A 163 -16.07 14.04 13.02
CA MET A 163 -15.13 13.53 14.02
C MET A 163 -14.44 12.25 13.54
N PRO A 164 -13.34 12.35 12.77
CA PRO A 164 -12.58 11.19 12.29
C PRO A 164 -11.73 10.57 13.41
N SER A 165 -12.31 9.68 14.18
CA SER A 165 -11.64 9.03 15.31
C SER A 165 -12.22 7.64 15.59
N LEU A 166 -11.40 6.71 16.06
CA LEU A 166 -11.86 5.42 16.62
C LEU A 166 -12.77 5.60 17.85
N ALA A 167 -12.60 6.72 18.58
CA ALA A 167 -13.44 7.04 19.74
C ALA A 167 -14.86 7.47 19.33
N ASN A 168 -15.08 7.84 18.07
CA ASN A 168 -16.39 8.18 17.52
C ASN A 168 -17.17 6.90 17.17
N ASN A 169 -17.34 6.03 18.15
CA ASN A 169 -17.95 4.72 17.97
C ASN A 169 -19.40 4.73 18.42
N GLY A 170 -20.30 4.63 17.45
CA GLY A 170 -21.75 4.52 17.69
C GLY A 170 -22.23 3.12 17.99
N ALA A 171 -21.63 2.08 17.39
CA ALA A 171 -22.16 0.73 17.53
C ALA A 171 -21.16 -0.42 17.33
N ILE A 172 -20.24 -0.39 16.37
CA ILE A 172 -19.44 -1.56 16.00
C ILE A 172 -17.98 -1.16 15.76
N LEU A 173 -17.08 -1.70 16.59
CA LEU A 173 -15.65 -1.71 16.34
C LEU A 173 -15.26 -3.11 15.88
N THR A 174 -14.73 -3.24 14.68
CA THR A 174 -14.18 -4.50 14.17
C THR A 174 -12.68 -4.38 13.95
N GLY A 175 -11.95 -5.40 14.36
CA GLY A 175 -10.53 -5.55 14.09
C GLY A 175 -10.29 -6.75 13.18
N ASN A 176 -9.36 -6.62 12.26
CA ASN A 176 -8.90 -7.71 11.41
C ASN A 176 -7.39 -7.64 11.24
N ASP A 177 -6.72 -8.73 11.64
CA ASP A 177 -5.30 -8.92 11.41
C ASP A 177 -5.10 -9.98 10.34
N SER A 178 -4.18 -9.72 9.43
CA SER A 178 -3.73 -10.69 8.45
C SER A 178 -2.22 -10.82 8.46
N TYR A 179 -1.76 -12.04 8.38
CA TYR A 179 -0.36 -12.41 8.27
C TYR A 179 -0.16 -13.31 7.05
N ASP A 180 0.78 -12.97 6.20
CA ASP A 180 1.24 -13.83 5.10
C ASP A 180 2.76 -13.91 5.14
N GLY A 181 3.26 -15.12 5.39
CA GLY A 181 4.68 -15.44 5.41
C GLY A 181 5.01 -16.46 4.32
N LYS A 182 6.07 -16.21 3.57
CA LYS A 182 6.56 -17.14 2.54
C LYS A 182 8.07 -17.25 2.61
N GLU A 183 8.53 -18.49 2.64
CA GLU A 183 9.95 -18.82 2.53
C GLU A 183 10.22 -19.59 1.25
N LYS A 184 11.30 -19.25 0.58
CA LYS A 184 11.74 -19.91 -0.63
C LYS A 184 13.25 -20.17 -0.55
N VAL A 185 13.62 -21.40 -0.76
CA VAL A 185 15.02 -21.84 -0.87
C VAL A 185 15.24 -22.40 -2.26
N SER A 186 16.36 -22.04 -2.87
CA SER A 186 16.75 -22.54 -4.18
C SER A 186 18.25 -22.85 -4.19
N VAL A 187 18.60 -23.98 -4.78
CA VAL A 187 19.99 -24.37 -5.09
C VAL A 187 20.06 -24.59 -6.58
N PHE A 188 21.11 -24.09 -7.20
CA PHE A 188 21.31 -24.21 -8.66
C PHE A 188 22.80 -24.41 -8.97
N ALA A 189 23.07 -25.09 -10.07
CA ALA A 189 24.39 -25.37 -10.57
C ALA A 189 24.46 -25.21 -12.09
#